data_bf3efde9bf729050b9986c95d902daea
#
_entry.id   bf3efde9bf729050b9986c95d902daea
#
_cell.length_a   1.000
_cell.length_b   1.000
_cell.length_c   1.000
_cell.angle_alpha   90.00
_cell.angle_beta   90.00
_cell.angle_gamma   90.00
#
_symmetry.space_group_name_H-M   'P 1'
#
loop_
_entity.id
_entity.type
_entity.pdbx_description
1 polymer ?
#
loop_
_entity_poly.entity_id
_entity_poly.type
_entity_poly.pdbx_seq_one_letter_code
_entity_poly.pdbx_strand_id
1 'polypeptide(L)'
;MIINRTAGAVSASSCCMAVQGAASVEGQCAERMALLVLLRSGLWEREPDDLGCFPLSDESWGRLYRLARQQTVTGVVFHGLQHLPDELLPPGPLLLRWAAEVDAIERRNRAVDAAVAELCSKFRANGLEPVLQKGQGVALCYADPALRESGDIDFCFAGSRSFAAAAACVRQMGIEASSHADGSLHYRWRGVDVEHHNRLLDLHNPLLRGYAESLVDRWGYSSVGLHSVPGSDVSIPSRRLCLLLLNLHILKHVVGRGIGLRQLCDMARACHVFHGGDSSAEMEQVAGRLGIGRWSALLHSFLVDCLGLSPSCLPYSARAGSAASLSAIVWAGGNFGHYSPTGRMSSGSPVVARKFLTARSFLCNMRFSLCYAPKEALWIMAELMKGQFR
;
A
#
# COMPACT_ATOMS: atom_id res chain seq x y z
N MET A 1 56.33 50.32 -4.88
CA MET A 1 55.23 49.91 -4.00
C MET A 1 54.39 48.89 -4.79
N ILE A 2 54.62 47.60 -4.59
CA ILE A 2 54.13 46.51 -5.39
C ILE A 2 52.93 45.89 -4.62
N ILE A 3 51.77 45.88 -5.23
CA ILE A 3 50.61 45.20 -4.66
C ILE A 3 50.38 43.93 -5.47
N ASN A 4 50.66 42.78 -4.85
CA ASN A 4 50.36 41.43 -5.34
C ASN A 4 48.85 41.16 -5.27
N ARG A 5 48.24 40.79 -6.40
CA ARG A 5 46.93 40.15 -6.47
C ARG A 5 47.15 38.66 -6.58
N THR A 6 46.86 37.94 -5.53
CA THR A 6 46.68 36.50 -5.55
C THR A 6 45.21 36.20 -5.95
N ALA A 7 45.05 35.67 -7.17
CA ALA A 7 43.80 35.09 -7.63
C ALA A 7 43.66 33.69 -6.99
N GLY A 8 42.61 33.52 -6.13
CA GLY A 8 42.27 32.23 -5.58
C GLY A 8 41.68 31.33 -6.65
N ALA A 9 42.30 30.19 -6.86
CA ALA A 9 41.81 29.10 -7.68
C ALA A 9 40.57 28.52 -6.99
N VAL A 10 39.36 28.78 -7.51
CA VAL A 10 38.14 28.08 -7.15
C VAL A 10 38.26 26.67 -7.73
N SER A 11 38.30 25.66 -6.86
CA SER A 11 38.56 24.28 -7.22
C SER A 11 37.46 23.73 -8.15
N ALA A 12 37.88 23.12 -9.26
CA ALA A 12 37.06 22.38 -10.21
C ALA A 12 36.23 21.24 -9.58
N SER A 13 36.55 20.88 -8.33
CA SER A 13 35.87 19.83 -7.56
C SER A 13 34.43 20.18 -7.13
N SER A 14 34.15 21.47 -6.88
CA SER A 14 32.83 21.92 -6.43
C SER A 14 31.78 21.98 -7.55
N CYS A 15 32.25 22.24 -8.79
CA CYS A 15 31.39 22.25 -9.98
C CYS A 15 31.00 20.84 -10.42
N CYS A 16 31.91 19.87 -10.28
CA CYS A 16 31.65 18.46 -10.62
C CYS A 16 30.60 17.81 -9.68
N MET A 17 30.61 18.12 -8.38
CA MET A 17 29.61 17.59 -7.44
C MET A 17 28.21 18.19 -7.65
N ALA A 18 28.10 19.45 -8.05
CA ALA A 18 26.84 20.07 -8.39
C ALA A 18 26.20 19.49 -9.67
N VAL A 19 27.02 19.22 -10.69
CA VAL A 19 26.59 18.60 -11.96
C VAL A 19 26.22 17.13 -11.75
N GLN A 20 26.97 16.38 -10.94
CA GLN A 20 26.60 15.00 -10.59
C GLN A 20 25.34 14.92 -9.74
N GLY A 21 25.09 15.88 -8.86
CA GLY A 21 23.84 15.99 -8.08
C GLY A 21 22.62 16.27 -8.95
N ALA A 22 22.71 17.18 -9.92
CA ALA A 22 21.64 17.49 -10.86
C ALA A 22 21.34 16.30 -11.80
N ALA A 23 22.33 15.67 -12.38
CA ALA A 23 22.18 14.50 -13.22
C ALA A 23 21.59 13.29 -12.47
N SER A 24 21.89 13.13 -11.17
CA SER A 24 21.31 12.06 -10.35
C SER A 24 19.83 12.33 -10.01
N VAL A 25 19.41 13.57 -9.85
CA VAL A 25 18.03 13.95 -9.59
C VAL A 25 17.16 13.83 -10.85
N GLU A 26 17.69 14.24 -11.99
CA GLU A 26 17.03 14.09 -13.30
C GLU A 26 16.87 12.61 -13.68
N GLY A 27 17.90 11.78 -13.48
CA GLY A 27 17.84 10.35 -13.72
C GLY A 27 16.79 9.65 -12.83
N GLN A 28 16.72 10.00 -11.53
CA GLN A 28 15.68 9.46 -10.65
C GLN A 28 14.26 9.88 -11.05
N CYS A 29 14.10 11.02 -11.70
CA CYS A 29 12.82 11.45 -12.23
C CYS A 29 12.40 10.59 -13.43
N ALA A 30 13.33 10.30 -14.33
CA ALA A 30 13.08 9.48 -15.52
C ALA A 30 12.67 8.04 -15.18
N GLU A 31 13.38 7.37 -14.25
CA GLU A 31 13.00 6.01 -13.83
C GLU A 31 11.64 5.97 -13.12
N ARG A 32 11.29 6.99 -12.32
CA ARG A 32 9.96 7.09 -11.71
C ARG A 32 8.86 7.27 -12.74
N MET A 33 9.11 8.07 -13.76
CA MET A 33 8.17 8.25 -14.88
C MET A 33 7.99 6.94 -15.65
N ALA A 34 9.10 6.29 -16.03
CA ALA A 34 9.06 5.01 -16.72
C ALA A 34 8.34 3.92 -15.89
N LEU A 35 8.60 3.88 -14.57
CA LEU A 35 7.88 2.96 -13.67
C LEU A 35 6.38 3.23 -13.66
N LEU A 36 5.94 4.49 -13.61
CA LEU A 36 4.50 4.81 -13.63
C LEU A 36 3.87 4.50 -14.98
N VAL A 37 4.59 4.69 -16.09
CA VAL A 37 4.13 4.31 -17.43
C VAL A 37 3.88 2.80 -17.51
N LEU A 38 4.87 1.98 -17.11
CA LEU A 38 4.73 0.53 -17.09
C LEU A 38 3.70 0.04 -16.07
N LEU A 39 3.63 0.69 -14.91
CA LEU A 39 2.65 0.36 -13.89
C LEU A 39 1.23 0.60 -14.39
N ARG A 40 0.97 1.73 -15.07
CA ARG A 40 -0.33 2.00 -15.71
C ARG A 40 -0.65 0.98 -16.80
N SER A 41 0.33 0.67 -17.65
CA SER A 41 0.18 -0.34 -18.69
C SER A 41 -0.23 -1.70 -18.10
N GLY A 42 0.47 -2.17 -17.05
CA GLY A 42 0.16 -3.44 -16.39
C GLY A 42 -1.13 -3.41 -15.55
N LEU A 43 -1.48 -2.27 -14.93
CA LEU A 43 -2.74 -2.12 -14.18
C LEU A 43 -3.97 -2.19 -15.08
N TRP A 44 -3.89 -1.59 -16.27
CA TRP A 44 -5.04 -1.40 -17.16
C TRP A 44 -4.98 -2.27 -18.42
N GLU A 45 -3.96 -3.13 -18.54
CA GLU A 45 -3.77 -4.09 -19.65
C GLU A 45 -3.88 -3.40 -21.03
N ARG A 46 -3.14 -2.31 -21.17
CA ARG A 46 -3.13 -1.51 -22.38
C ARG A 46 -1.73 -1.04 -22.73
N GLU A 47 -1.53 -0.67 -23.97
CA GLU A 47 -0.28 -0.04 -24.42
C GLU A 47 0.05 1.20 -23.56
N PRO A 48 1.35 1.49 -23.34
CA PRO A 48 1.78 2.67 -22.61
C PRO A 48 1.27 3.96 -23.24
N ASP A 49 0.79 4.87 -22.39
CA ASP A 49 0.25 6.16 -22.84
C ASP A 49 1.33 7.10 -23.40
N ASP A 50 2.60 6.93 -22.96
CA ASP A 50 3.73 7.77 -23.33
C ASP A 50 5.04 6.96 -23.31
N LEU A 51 5.75 6.95 -24.42
CA LEU A 51 7.05 6.31 -24.58
C LEU A 51 8.23 7.30 -24.50
N GLY A 52 7.99 8.58 -24.23
CA GLY A 52 9.01 9.63 -24.24
C GLY A 52 10.12 9.45 -23.18
N CYS A 53 9.91 8.58 -22.19
CA CYS A 53 10.94 8.21 -21.22
C CYS A 53 11.81 7.02 -21.66
N PHE A 54 11.55 6.40 -22.79
CA PHE A 54 12.31 5.29 -23.38
C PHE A 54 13.08 5.74 -24.63
N PRO A 55 14.18 5.04 -25.00
CA PRO A 55 14.76 3.86 -24.33
C PRO A 55 15.50 4.21 -23.04
N LEU A 56 15.55 3.26 -22.11
CA LEU A 56 16.32 3.37 -20.88
C LEU A 56 17.70 2.70 -21.05
N SER A 57 18.74 3.25 -20.41
CA SER A 57 20.03 2.56 -20.28
C SER A 57 19.90 1.32 -19.38
N ASP A 58 20.84 0.36 -19.52
CA ASP A 58 20.89 -0.85 -18.67
C ASP A 58 20.91 -0.52 -17.18
N GLU A 59 21.63 0.54 -16.82
CA GLU A 59 21.71 1.01 -15.44
C GLU A 59 20.36 1.57 -14.95
N SER A 60 19.66 2.34 -15.79
CA SER A 60 18.31 2.88 -15.49
C SER A 60 17.28 1.76 -15.39
N TRP A 61 17.34 0.74 -16.24
CA TRP A 61 16.54 -0.47 -16.12
C TRP A 61 16.81 -1.19 -14.79
N GLY A 62 18.06 -1.32 -14.38
CA GLY A 62 18.41 -1.88 -13.08
C GLY A 62 17.89 -1.05 -11.89
N ARG A 63 17.85 0.28 -12.00
CA ARG A 63 17.25 1.17 -10.99
C ARG A 63 15.73 1.05 -10.95
N LEU A 64 15.07 1.01 -12.10
CA LEU A 64 13.63 0.84 -12.22
C LEU A 64 13.17 -0.49 -11.60
N TYR A 65 13.86 -1.59 -11.91
CA TYR A 65 13.59 -2.89 -11.30
C TYR A 65 13.68 -2.84 -9.75
N ARG A 66 14.74 -2.22 -9.22
CA ARG A 66 14.85 -2.03 -7.76
C ARG A 66 13.72 -1.18 -7.19
N LEU A 67 13.29 -0.15 -7.92
CA LEU A 67 12.17 0.70 -7.53
C LEU A 67 10.85 -0.09 -7.50
N ALA A 68 10.57 -0.92 -8.50
CA ALA A 68 9.37 -1.77 -8.55
C ALA A 68 9.30 -2.70 -7.32
N ARG A 69 10.44 -3.30 -6.96
CA ARG A 69 10.55 -4.12 -5.73
C ARG A 69 10.32 -3.32 -4.45
N GLN A 70 10.91 -2.13 -4.35
CA GLN A 70 10.75 -1.24 -3.18
C GLN A 70 9.31 -0.79 -2.99
N GLN A 71 8.57 -0.67 -4.08
CA GLN A 71 7.15 -0.28 -4.08
C GLN A 71 6.20 -1.48 -4.06
N THR A 72 6.74 -2.72 -4.05
CA THR A 72 5.97 -3.99 -4.08
C THR A 72 4.96 -4.05 -5.23
N VAL A 73 5.40 -3.67 -6.42
CA VAL A 73 4.63 -3.68 -7.68
C VAL A 73 5.36 -4.42 -8.80
N THR A 74 6.28 -5.32 -8.44
CA THR A 74 7.16 -6.05 -9.37
C THR A 74 6.38 -6.81 -10.42
N GLY A 75 5.34 -7.57 -10.01
CA GLY A 75 4.53 -8.38 -10.93
C GLY A 75 3.71 -7.51 -11.89
N VAL A 76 3.07 -6.46 -11.38
CA VAL A 76 2.23 -5.56 -12.20
C VAL A 76 3.07 -4.75 -13.20
N VAL A 77 4.27 -4.27 -12.77
CA VAL A 77 5.17 -3.55 -13.69
C VAL A 77 5.74 -4.50 -14.73
N PHE A 78 6.05 -5.75 -14.37
CA PHE A 78 6.48 -6.78 -15.33
C PHE A 78 5.39 -7.06 -16.37
N HIS A 79 4.13 -7.15 -15.97
CA HIS A 79 3.01 -7.27 -16.90
C HIS A 79 2.95 -6.09 -17.87
N GLY A 80 3.26 -4.87 -17.40
CA GLY A 80 3.38 -3.70 -18.27
C GLY A 80 4.48 -3.79 -19.32
N LEU A 81 5.56 -4.56 -19.08
CA LEU A 81 6.61 -4.80 -20.08
C LEU A 81 6.09 -5.55 -21.31
N GLN A 82 5.06 -6.39 -21.16
CA GLN A 82 4.47 -7.17 -22.24
C GLN A 82 3.80 -6.29 -23.30
N HIS A 83 3.54 -5.02 -22.98
CA HIS A 83 2.93 -4.04 -23.86
C HIS A 83 3.95 -3.06 -24.48
N LEU A 84 5.26 -3.22 -24.16
CA LEU A 84 6.32 -2.45 -24.76
C LEU A 84 6.75 -3.07 -26.12
N PRO A 85 7.15 -2.26 -27.10
CA PRO A 85 7.90 -2.74 -28.25
C PRO A 85 9.18 -3.48 -27.85
N ASP A 86 9.53 -4.53 -28.57
CA ASP A 86 10.68 -5.41 -28.26
C ASP A 86 12.01 -4.64 -28.12
N GLU A 87 12.22 -3.61 -28.96
CA GLU A 87 13.40 -2.77 -28.97
C GLU A 87 13.55 -1.87 -27.72
N LEU A 88 12.47 -1.72 -26.93
CA LEU A 88 12.46 -0.94 -25.70
C LEU A 88 12.52 -1.79 -24.44
N LEU A 89 12.59 -3.12 -24.57
CA LEU A 89 12.64 -4.04 -23.43
C LEU A 89 13.96 -3.94 -22.64
N PRO A 90 13.97 -4.34 -21.36
CA PRO A 90 15.20 -4.42 -20.58
C PRO A 90 16.16 -5.48 -21.14
N PRO A 91 17.46 -5.39 -20.81
CA PRO A 91 18.44 -6.41 -21.22
C PRO A 91 18.02 -7.82 -20.81
N GLY A 92 18.25 -8.81 -21.69
CA GLY A 92 17.83 -10.20 -21.51
C GLY A 92 18.13 -10.79 -20.14
N PRO A 93 19.34 -10.64 -19.56
CA PRO A 93 19.64 -11.15 -18.22
C PRO A 93 18.76 -10.53 -17.12
N LEU A 94 18.42 -9.24 -17.23
CA LEU A 94 17.53 -8.57 -16.28
C LEU A 94 16.08 -9.04 -16.47
N LEU A 95 15.63 -9.19 -17.70
CA LEU A 95 14.31 -9.69 -18.04
C LEU A 95 14.08 -11.10 -17.48
N LEU A 96 15.03 -12.00 -17.65
CA LEU A 96 14.98 -13.36 -17.10
C LEU A 96 14.94 -13.37 -15.56
N ARG A 97 15.74 -12.50 -14.93
CA ARG A 97 15.73 -12.34 -13.47
C ARG A 97 14.37 -11.83 -12.98
N TRP A 98 13.78 -10.88 -13.71
CA TRP A 98 12.48 -10.31 -13.35
C TRP A 98 11.37 -11.36 -13.50
N ALA A 99 11.37 -12.10 -14.60
CA ALA A 99 10.44 -13.20 -14.82
C ALA A 99 10.50 -14.27 -13.70
N ALA A 100 11.71 -14.65 -13.28
CA ALA A 100 11.89 -15.60 -12.18
C ALA A 100 11.34 -15.06 -10.83
N GLU A 101 11.43 -13.74 -10.59
CA GLU A 101 10.85 -13.12 -9.40
C GLU A 101 9.32 -13.11 -9.47
N VAL A 102 8.74 -12.83 -10.64
CA VAL A 102 7.29 -12.87 -10.85
C VAL A 102 6.74 -14.28 -10.62
N ASP A 103 7.39 -15.31 -11.16
CA ASP A 103 7.03 -16.70 -10.91
C ASP A 103 7.08 -17.05 -9.40
N ALA A 104 8.04 -16.50 -8.66
CA ALA A 104 8.08 -16.65 -7.20
C ALA A 104 6.91 -15.94 -6.49
N ILE A 105 6.49 -14.76 -6.98
CA ILE A 105 5.31 -14.03 -6.49
C ILE A 105 4.04 -14.84 -6.72
N GLU A 106 3.86 -15.40 -7.91
CA GLU A 106 2.71 -16.25 -8.24
C GLU A 106 2.64 -17.51 -7.37
N ARG A 107 3.79 -18.21 -7.18
CA ARG A 107 3.85 -19.36 -6.28
C ARG A 107 3.46 -19.00 -4.84
N ARG A 108 3.95 -17.85 -4.36
CA ARG A 108 3.59 -17.33 -3.04
C ARG A 108 2.10 -17.06 -2.95
N ASN A 109 1.50 -16.42 -3.95
CA ASN A 109 0.06 -16.12 -3.97
C ASN A 109 -0.78 -17.41 -3.92
N ARG A 110 -0.41 -18.45 -4.68
CA ARG A 110 -1.07 -19.76 -4.60
C ARG A 110 -0.97 -20.37 -3.20
N ALA A 111 0.18 -20.27 -2.54
CA ALA A 111 0.36 -20.76 -1.17
C ALA A 111 -0.49 -19.95 -0.15
N VAL A 112 -0.61 -18.66 -0.33
CA VAL A 112 -1.45 -17.79 0.52
C VAL A 112 -2.92 -18.13 0.32
N ASP A 113 -3.40 -18.29 -0.92
CA ASP A 113 -4.79 -18.70 -1.20
C ASP A 113 -5.13 -20.04 -0.55
N ALA A 114 -4.23 -21.03 -0.65
CA ALA A 114 -4.42 -22.34 0.01
C ALA A 114 -4.49 -22.20 1.54
N ALA A 115 -3.64 -21.33 2.13
CA ALA A 115 -3.65 -21.07 3.57
C ALA A 115 -4.95 -20.37 4.02
N VAL A 116 -5.44 -19.39 3.25
CA VAL A 116 -6.72 -18.73 3.50
C VAL A 116 -7.88 -19.71 3.45
N ALA A 117 -7.97 -20.54 2.41
CA ALA A 117 -9.04 -21.55 2.25
C ALA A 117 -9.05 -22.53 3.42
N GLU A 118 -7.88 -23.05 3.80
CA GLU A 118 -7.76 -23.99 4.92
C GLU A 118 -8.15 -23.34 6.26
N LEU A 119 -7.68 -22.13 6.54
CA LEU A 119 -8.04 -21.42 7.78
C LEU A 119 -9.52 -21.10 7.83
N CYS A 120 -10.13 -20.64 6.72
CA CYS A 120 -11.57 -20.41 6.65
C CYS A 120 -12.36 -21.68 6.97
N SER A 121 -11.97 -22.82 6.40
CA SER A 121 -12.60 -24.11 6.69
C SER A 121 -12.49 -24.49 8.17
N LYS A 122 -11.30 -24.32 8.78
CA LYS A 122 -11.07 -24.61 10.21
C LYS A 122 -11.89 -23.70 11.12
N PHE A 123 -11.98 -22.40 10.83
CA PHE A 123 -12.78 -21.47 11.63
C PHE A 123 -14.28 -21.77 11.51
N ARG A 124 -14.79 -22.05 10.29
CA ARG A 124 -16.18 -22.43 10.06
C ARG A 124 -16.57 -23.73 10.74
N ALA A 125 -15.69 -24.72 10.79
CA ALA A 125 -15.89 -25.94 11.55
C ALA A 125 -16.06 -25.71 13.05
N ASN A 126 -15.59 -24.56 13.56
CA ASN A 126 -15.75 -24.12 14.95
C ASN A 126 -16.88 -23.04 15.11
N GLY A 127 -17.76 -22.89 14.11
CA GLY A 127 -18.87 -21.94 14.14
C GLY A 127 -18.46 -20.48 14.00
N LEU A 128 -17.27 -20.20 13.45
CA LEU A 128 -16.74 -18.85 13.25
C LEU A 128 -16.71 -18.52 11.76
N GLU A 129 -17.12 -17.30 11.41
CA GLU A 129 -17.02 -16.79 10.04
C GLU A 129 -15.92 -15.73 9.95
N PRO A 130 -14.75 -16.09 9.41
CA PRO A 130 -13.67 -15.14 9.19
C PRO A 130 -13.99 -14.24 8.00
N VAL A 131 -13.74 -12.93 8.15
CA VAL A 131 -13.83 -11.98 7.05
C VAL A 131 -12.42 -11.62 6.60
N LEU A 132 -12.06 -11.92 5.36
CA LEU A 132 -10.78 -11.55 4.77
C LEU A 132 -10.80 -10.06 4.43
N GLN A 133 -10.05 -9.25 5.17
CA GLN A 133 -10.14 -7.80 5.07
C GLN A 133 -9.50 -7.24 3.80
N LYS A 134 -8.31 -7.72 3.47
CA LYS A 134 -7.41 -7.18 2.44
C LYS A 134 -6.73 -8.34 1.70
N GLY A 135 -5.55 -8.09 1.17
CA GLY A 135 -4.72 -9.15 0.61
C GLY A 135 -5.37 -9.82 -0.59
N GLN A 136 -5.64 -11.10 -0.47
CA GLN A 136 -6.19 -11.93 -1.54
C GLN A 136 -7.61 -11.51 -1.95
N GLY A 137 -8.42 -10.99 -1.03
CA GLY A 137 -9.75 -10.45 -1.37
C GLY A 137 -9.67 -9.25 -2.31
N VAL A 138 -8.68 -8.37 -2.14
CA VAL A 138 -8.45 -7.22 -3.03
C VAL A 138 -7.72 -7.63 -4.31
N ALA A 139 -6.88 -8.68 -4.25
CA ALA A 139 -6.22 -9.22 -5.45
C ALA A 139 -7.22 -9.59 -6.54
N LEU A 140 -8.43 -10.04 -6.19
CA LEU A 140 -9.51 -10.33 -7.13
C LEU A 140 -10.00 -9.11 -7.95
N CYS A 141 -9.61 -7.91 -7.57
CA CYS A 141 -9.84 -6.70 -8.38
C CYS A 141 -8.82 -6.52 -9.51
N TYR A 142 -7.71 -7.24 -9.49
CA TYR A 142 -6.72 -7.21 -10.58
C TYR A 142 -7.17 -8.15 -11.71
N ALA A 143 -6.75 -7.85 -12.93
CA ALA A 143 -7.02 -8.70 -14.07
C ALA A 143 -6.36 -10.07 -13.90
N ASP A 144 -5.11 -10.07 -13.46
CA ASP A 144 -4.41 -11.26 -12.95
C ASP A 144 -4.09 -11.11 -11.46
N PRO A 145 -4.88 -11.72 -10.56
CA PRO A 145 -4.65 -11.68 -9.13
C PRO A 145 -3.30 -12.23 -8.69
N ALA A 146 -2.69 -13.12 -9.47
CA ALA A 146 -1.42 -13.75 -9.16
C ALA A 146 -0.23 -12.78 -9.22
N LEU A 147 -0.35 -11.69 -9.97
CA LEU A 147 0.70 -10.67 -10.14
C LEU A 147 0.76 -9.64 -9.00
N ARG A 148 -0.29 -9.56 -8.17
CA ARG A 148 -0.30 -8.68 -7.01
C ARG A 148 0.54 -9.28 -5.88
N GLU A 149 1.61 -8.59 -5.48
CA GLU A 149 2.46 -9.08 -4.39
C GLU A 149 1.66 -9.21 -3.08
N SER A 150 1.52 -10.45 -2.57
CA SER A 150 0.85 -10.72 -1.30
C SER A 150 1.76 -10.38 -0.10
N GLY A 151 1.14 -9.99 1.00
CA GLY A 151 1.80 -9.83 2.30
C GLY A 151 1.36 -10.93 3.27
N ASP A 152 0.72 -10.51 4.31
CA ASP A 152 0.05 -11.26 5.37
C ASP A 152 -1.41 -11.58 5.01
N ILE A 153 -2.01 -12.45 5.81
CA ILE A 153 -3.45 -12.75 5.80
C ILE A 153 -4.10 -11.95 6.93
N ASP A 154 -4.94 -11.00 6.58
CA ASP A 154 -5.71 -10.19 7.54
C ASP A 154 -7.13 -10.72 7.68
N PHE A 155 -7.47 -11.34 8.81
CA PHE A 155 -8.83 -11.73 9.14
C PHE A 155 -9.48 -10.79 10.13
N CYS A 156 -10.74 -10.43 9.92
CA CYS A 156 -11.59 -9.78 10.90
C CYS A 156 -12.55 -10.80 11.52
N PHE A 157 -12.59 -10.81 12.85
CA PHE A 157 -13.63 -11.47 13.65
C PHE A 157 -14.33 -10.39 14.43
N ALA A 158 -15.41 -9.84 13.87
CA ALA A 158 -16.09 -8.67 14.42
C ALA A 158 -16.61 -8.89 15.85
N GLY A 159 -16.22 -7.97 16.74
CA GLY A 159 -16.61 -7.98 18.14
C GLY A 159 -15.73 -8.87 19.03
N SER A 160 -15.71 -8.52 20.32
CA SER A 160 -14.82 -9.15 21.31
C SER A 160 -15.06 -10.65 21.50
N ARG A 161 -16.33 -11.10 21.39
CA ARG A 161 -16.69 -12.52 21.56
C ARG A 161 -16.13 -13.37 20.42
N SER A 162 -16.38 -12.98 19.16
CA SER A 162 -15.91 -13.70 17.97
C SER A 162 -14.38 -13.70 17.90
N PHE A 163 -13.76 -12.57 18.19
CA PHE A 163 -12.32 -12.44 18.25
C PHE A 163 -11.68 -13.36 19.31
N ALA A 164 -12.24 -13.39 20.54
CA ALA A 164 -11.75 -14.27 21.60
C ALA A 164 -11.94 -15.77 21.26
N ALA A 165 -13.04 -16.13 20.62
CA ALA A 165 -13.29 -17.48 20.14
C ALA A 165 -12.32 -17.89 19.02
N ALA A 166 -12.01 -16.99 18.08
CA ALA A 166 -11.00 -17.22 17.06
C ALA A 166 -9.60 -17.41 17.66
N ALA A 167 -9.23 -16.59 18.65
CA ALA A 167 -7.98 -16.74 19.39
C ALA A 167 -7.90 -18.08 20.16
N ALA A 168 -9.01 -18.55 20.71
CA ALA A 168 -9.09 -19.87 21.34
C ALA A 168 -8.93 -21.01 20.32
N CYS A 169 -9.57 -20.89 19.14
CA CYS A 169 -9.44 -21.83 18.04
C CYS A 169 -7.96 -21.95 17.59
N VAL A 170 -7.25 -20.84 17.42
CA VAL A 170 -5.81 -20.82 17.06
C VAL A 170 -4.97 -21.60 18.11
N ARG A 171 -5.22 -21.36 19.40
CA ARG A 171 -4.54 -22.09 20.50
C ARG A 171 -4.85 -23.60 20.47
N GLN A 172 -6.11 -23.99 20.20
CA GLN A 172 -6.51 -25.39 20.07
C GLN A 172 -5.82 -26.11 18.89
N MET A 173 -5.48 -25.37 17.83
CA MET A 173 -4.67 -25.87 16.73
C MET A 173 -3.18 -26.06 17.08
N GLY A 174 -2.77 -25.77 18.32
CA GLY A 174 -1.37 -25.87 18.77
C GLY A 174 -0.45 -24.78 18.21
N ILE A 175 -1.01 -23.64 17.76
CA ILE A 175 -0.26 -22.56 17.15
C ILE A 175 0.12 -21.53 18.20
N GLU A 176 1.41 -21.16 18.27
CA GLU A 176 1.87 -20.04 19.06
C GLU A 176 1.39 -18.73 18.44
N ALA A 177 0.70 -17.93 19.23
CA ALA A 177 0.16 -16.64 18.80
C ALA A 177 0.51 -15.55 19.81
N SER A 178 0.85 -14.37 19.32
CA SER A 178 1.18 -13.18 20.11
C SER A 178 0.13 -12.10 19.96
N SER A 179 -0.23 -11.46 21.09
CA SER A 179 -1.10 -10.28 21.06
C SER A 179 -0.27 -9.01 20.94
N HIS A 180 -0.67 -8.11 20.05
CA HIS A 180 0.00 -6.84 19.84
C HIS A 180 -0.68 -5.69 20.58
N ALA A 181 0.00 -4.53 20.66
CA ALA A 181 -0.47 -3.37 21.42
C ALA A 181 -1.75 -2.74 20.85
N ASP A 182 -2.03 -2.94 19.55
CA ASP A 182 -3.26 -2.51 18.88
C ASP A 182 -4.45 -3.46 19.11
N GLY A 183 -4.22 -4.55 19.84
CA GLY A 183 -5.23 -5.57 20.14
C GLY A 183 -5.36 -6.65 19.08
N SER A 184 -4.51 -6.66 18.05
CA SER A 184 -4.47 -7.73 17.04
C SER A 184 -3.79 -8.99 17.60
N LEU A 185 -4.10 -10.15 17.02
CA LEU A 185 -3.47 -11.44 17.28
C LEU A 185 -2.66 -11.86 16.06
N HIS A 186 -1.37 -12.16 16.28
CA HIS A 186 -0.43 -12.53 15.22
C HIS A 186 0.07 -13.95 15.39
N TYR A 187 0.16 -14.72 14.31
CA TYR A 187 0.74 -16.06 14.27
C TYR A 187 1.21 -16.40 12.86
N ARG A 188 1.87 -17.55 12.70
CA ARG A 188 2.24 -18.09 11.39
C ARG A 188 1.48 -19.35 11.08
N TRP A 189 0.97 -19.44 9.87
CA TRP A 189 0.34 -20.64 9.32
C TRP A 189 0.98 -21.03 8.00
N ARG A 190 1.56 -22.24 7.95
CA ARG A 190 2.27 -22.75 6.75
C ARG A 190 3.29 -21.76 6.16
N GLY A 191 3.98 -21.03 7.00
CA GLY A 191 4.98 -20.04 6.59
C GLY A 191 4.41 -18.69 6.16
N VAL A 192 3.09 -18.49 6.23
CA VAL A 192 2.41 -17.21 5.99
C VAL A 192 2.09 -16.54 7.32
N ASP A 193 2.36 -15.24 7.42
CA ASP A 193 2.00 -14.43 8.58
C ASP A 193 0.49 -14.13 8.55
N VAL A 194 -0.18 -14.30 9.68
CA VAL A 194 -1.63 -14.12 9.80
C VAL A 194 -1.92 -13.16 10.95
N GLU A 195 -2.79 -12.19 10.69
CA GLU A 195 -3.26 -11.22 11.66
C GLU A 195 -4.77 -11.32 11.85
N HIS A 196 -5.21 -11.36 13.11
CA HIS A 196 -6.63 -11.25 13.45
C HIS A 196 -6.91 -9.87 14.01
N HIS A 197 -7.98 -9.27 13.51
CA HIS A 197 -8.50 -7.98 13.95
C HIS A 197 -9.89 -8.14 14.55
N ASN A 198 -10.18 -7.39 15.60
CA ASN A 198 -11.50 -7.36 16.23
C ASN A 198 -12.45 -6.31 15.61
N ARG A 199 -11.94 -5.52 14.67
CA ARG A 199 -12.68 -4.51 13.90
C ARG A 199 -12.29 -4.53 12.45
N LEU A 200 -13.26 -4.25 11.58
CA LEU A 200 -13.02 -4.20 10.14
C LEU A 200 -12.35 -2.88 9.72
N LEU A 201 -12.84 -1.75 10.23
CA LEU A 201 -12.35 -0.43 9.84
C LEU A 201 -11.29 0.08 10.82
N ASP A 202 -10.13 0.46 10.29
CA ASP A 202 -9.00 1.07 11.02
C ASP A 202 -9.30 2.52 11.41
N LEU A 203 -10.38 2.75 12.17
CA LEU A 203 -10.77 4.05 12.67
C LEU A 203 -10.31 4.24 14.11
N HIS A 204 -9.47 5.25 14.35
CA HIS A 204 -8.84 5.49 15.64
C HIS A 204 -9.65 6.47 16.50
N ASN A 205 -10.46 7.32 15.86
CA ASN A 205 -11.31 8.27 16.57
C ASN A 205 -12.43 7.52 17.35
N PRO A 206 -12.38 7.49 18.70
CA PRO A 206 -13.33 6.73 19.50
C PRO A 206 -14.78 7.28 19.40
N LEU A 207 -14.93 8.58 19.09
CA LEU A 207 -16.26 9.22 18.95
C LEU A 207 -16.99 8.76 17.69
N LEU A 208 -16.28 8.20 16.72
CA LEU A 208 -16.83 7.75 15.45
C LEU A 208 -16.94 6.22 15.36
N ARG A 209 -16.50 5.48 16.38
CA ARG A 209 -16.52 4.00 16.38
C ARG A 209 -17.93 3.43 16.19
N GLY A 210 -18.89 3.88 16.98
CA GLY A 210 -20.26 3.40 16.83
C GLY A 210 -20.87 3.69 15.45
N TYR A 211 -20.48 4.82 14.83
CA TYR A 211 -20.85 5.10 13.45
C TYR A 211 -20.17 4.15 12.47
N ALA A 212 -18.88 3.88 12.63
CA ALA A 212 -18.16 2.92 11.78
C ALA A 212 -18.75 1.51 11.89
N GLU A 213 -19.07 1.04 13.09
CA GLU A 213 -19.76 -0.24 13.33
C GLU A 213 -21.11 -0.28 12.63
N SER A 214 -21.92 0.78 12.72
CA SER A 214 -23.20 0.88 12.01
C SER A 214 -23.07 0.82 10.48
N LEU A 215 -21.94 1.27 9.91
CA LEU A 215 -21.65 1.12 8.48
C LEU A 215 -21.32 -0.34 8.12
N VAL A 216 -20.56 -1.03 8.97
CA VAL A 216 -20.26 -2.46 8.80
C VAL A 216 -21.55 -3.28 8.81
N ASP A 217 -22.43 -3.05 9.78
CA ASP A 217 -23.72 -3.76 9.88
C ASP A 217 -24.61 -3.49 8.67
N ARG A 218 -24.66 -2.24 8.22
CA ARG A 218 -25.55 -1.81 7.12
C ARG A 218 -25.06 -2.27 5.75
N TRP A 219 -23.74 -2.22 5.50
CA TRP A 219 -23.19 -2.54 4.19
C TRP A 219 -22.81 -4.01 4.04
N GLY A 220 -22.52 -4.70 5.15
CA GLY A 220 -22.33 -6.14 5.21
C GLY A 220 -21.13 -6.66 4.43
N TYR A 221 -21.19 -7.94 4.12
CA TYR A 221 -20.11 -8.70 3.49
C TYR A 221 -20.59 -9.35 2.19
N SER A 222 -19.64 -9.78 1.37
CA SER A 222 -19.88 -10.54 0.14
C SER A 222 -19.09 -11.85 0.21
N SER A 223 -19.59 -12.91 -0.43
CA SER A 223 -18.82 -14.15 -0.63
C SER A 223 -18.17 -14.16 -1.99
N VAL A 224 -16.92 -14.57 -2.06
CA VAL A 224 -16.14 -14.68 -3.30
C VAL A 224 -15.29 -15.94 -3.29
N GLY A 225 -15.04 -16.52 -4.48
CA GLY A 225 -14.07 -17.60 -4.64
C GLY A 225 -12.64 -17.06 -4.71
N LEU A 226 -11.67 -17.79 -4.16
CA LEU A 226 -10.25 -17.46 -4.32
C LEU A 226 -9.74 -17.88 -5.70
N HIS A 227 -8.83 -17.06 -6.25
CA HIS A 227 -8.30 -17.28 -7.60
C HIS A 227 -7.65 -18.68 -7.77
N SER A 228 -6.80 -19.09 -6.84
CA SER A 228 -6.01 -20.31 -6.97
C SER A 228 -6.65 -21.55 -6.30
N VAL A 229 -7.83 -21.43 -5.67
CA VAL A 229 -8.51 -22.51 -4.96
C VAL A 229 -9.98 -22.59 -5.41
N PRO A 230 -10.27 -23.27 -6.54
CA PRO A 230 -11.63 -23.42 -7.03
C PRO A 230 -12.56 -24.04 -5.98
N GLY A 231 -13.77 -23.50 -5.85
CA GLY A 231 -14.79 -23.98 -4.90
C GLY A 231 -14.57 -23.52 -3.45
N SER A 232 -13.57 -22.67 -3.19
CA SER A 232 -13.43 -22.00 -1.90
C SER A 232 -14.26 -20.72 -1.87
N ASP A 233 -15.13 -20.60 -0.88
CA ASP A 233 -15.84 -19.35 -0.60
C ASP A 233 -15.21 -18.66 0.60
N VAL A 234 -14.91 -17.37 0.47
CA VAL A 234 -14.42 -16.53 1.56
C VAL A 234 -15.27 -15.29 1.69
N SER A 235 -15.55 -14.89 2.93
CA SER A 235 -16.24 -13.63 3.20
C SER A 235 -15.27 -12.48 3.09
N ILE A 236 -15.65 -11.46 2.32
CA ILE A 236 -14.92 -10.18 2.16
C ILE A 236 -15.84 -9.01 2.48
N PRO A 237 -15.31 -7.82 2.78
CA PRO A 237 -16.12 -6.61 2.87
C PRO A 237 -16.90 -6.36 1.57
N SER A 238 -18.16 -5.91 1.68
CA SER A 238 -18.92 -5.47 0.51
C SER A 238 -18.17 -4.35 -0.24
N ARG A 239 -18.58 -4.05 -1.47
CA ARG A 239 -17.93 -3.03 -2.32
C ARG A 239 -17.65 -1.71 -1.59
N ARG A 240 -18.68 -1.16 -0.89
CA ARG A 240 -18.56 0.10 -0.16
C ARG A 240 -17.65 0.00 1.04
N LEU A 241 -17.74 -1.10 1.79
CA LEU A 241 -16.84 -1.37 2.91
C LEU A 241 -15.41 -1.57 2.47
N CYS A 242 -15.18 -2.26 1.36
CA CYS A 242 -13.84 -2.45 0.81
C CYS A 242 -13.19 -1.11 0.44
N LEU A 243 -13.90 -0.24 -0.28
CA LEU A 243 -13.41 1.09 -0.64
C LEU A 243 -13.12 1.96 0.60
N LEU A 244 -13.99 1.94 1.60
CA LEU A 244 -13.78 2.69 2.84
C LEU A 244 -12.62 2.11 3.66
N LEU A 245 -12.53 0.79 3.78
CA LEU A 245 -11.43 0.10 4.45
C LEU A 245 -10.07 0.45 3.83
N LEU A 246 -9.95 0.35 2.52
CA LEU A 246 -8.72 0.69 1.80
C LEU A 246 -8.34 2.16 1.98
N ASN A 247 -9.32 3.07 1.91
CA ASN A 247 -9.11 4.50 2.11
C ASN A 247 -8.54 4.80 3.52
N LEU A 248 -9.17 4.26 4.57
CA LEU A 248 -8.72 4.44 5.95
C LEU A 248 -7.37 3.77 6.21
N HIS A 249 -7.15 2.58 5.65
CA HIS A 249 -5.89 1.86 5.77
C HIS A 249 -4.72 2.63 5.13
N ILE A 250 -4.91 3.17 3.93
CA ILE A 250 -3.91 4.01 3.27
C ILE A 250 -3.63 5.25 4.11
N LEU A 251 -4.68 5.93 4.62
CA LEU A 251 -4.54 7.10 5.49
C LEU A 251 -3.68 6.78 6.73
N LYS A 252 -3.97 5.69 7.43
CA LYS A 252 -3.22 5.23 8.60
C LYS A 252 -1.71 5.12 8.30
N HIS A 253 -1.37 4.51 7.16
CA HIS A 253 0.02 4.34 6.77
C HIS A 253 0.69 5.65 6.34
N VAL A 254 0.01 6.49 5.59
CA VAL A 254 0.52 7.83 5.19
C VAL A 254 0.82 8.70 6.41
N VAL A 255 -0.07 8.68 7.41
CA VAL A 255 0.14 9.43 8.67
C VAL A 255 1.29 8.82 9.48
N GLY A 256 1.42 7.50 9.53
CA GLY A 256 2.36 6.79 10.37
C GLY A 256 3.77 6.69 9.80
N ARG A 257 3.99 5.81 8.85
CA ARG A 257 5.33 5.41 8.38
C ARG A 257 5.59 5.67 6.90
N GLY A 258 4.57 6.00 6.13
CA GLY A 258 4.62 6.10 4.67
C GLY A 258 3.89 4.95 3.99
N ILE A 259 3.68 5.07 2.69
CA ILE A 259 2.88 4.15 1.87
C ILE A 259 3.62 3.83 0.59
N GLY A 260 3.45 2.59 0.08
CA GLY A 260 3.95 2.17 -1.24
C GLY A 260 2.88 2.23 -2.32
N LEU A 261 3.31 2.04 -3.58
CA LEU A 261 2.41 2.04 -4.73
C LEU A 261 1.41 0.88 -4.68
N ARG A 262 1.76 -0.28 -4.11
CA ARG A 262 0.87 -1.45 -4.04
C ARG A 262 -0.49 -1.10 -3.45
N GLN A 263 -0.53 -0.45 -2.29
CA GLN A 263 -1.78 -0.11 -1.61
C GLN A 263 -2.61 0.92 -2.41
N LEU A 264 -1.95 1.80 -3.14
CA LEU A 264 -2.60 2.76 -4.02
C LEU A 264 -3.14 2.07 -5.29
N CYS A 265 -2.42 1.08 -5.83
CA CYS A 265 -2.90 0.21 -6.90
C CYS A 265 -4.10 -0.63 -6.45
N ASP A 266 -4.09 -1.17 -5.23
CA ASP A 266 -5.23 -1.87 -4.65
C ASP A 266 -6.48 -0.99 -4.64
N MET A 267 -6.36 0.26 -4.20
CA MET A 267 -7.47 1.22 -4.22
C MET A 267 -7.92 1.55 -5.64
N ALA A 268 -6.99 1.76 -6.58
CA ALA A 268 -7.32 2.06 -7.97
C ALA A 268 -8.09 0.91 -8.63
N ARG A 269 -7.63 -0.33 -8.45
CA ARG A 269 -8.29 -1.54 -8.97
C ARG A 269 -9.66 -1.76 -8.33
N ALA A 270 -9.76 -1.59 -7.01
CA ALA A 270 -11.06 -1.67 -6.31
C ALA A 270 -12.05 -0.62 -6.81
N CYS A 271 -11.62 0.64 -6.98
CA CYS A 271 -12.44 1.68 -7.59
C CYS A 271 -12.91 1.30 -9.01
N HIS A 272 -12.01 0.76 -9.83
CA HIS A 272 -12.33 0.34 -11.19
C HIS A 272 -13.35 -0.80 -11.23
N VAL A 273 -13.20 -1.84 -10.39
CA VAL A 273 -14.10 -2.99 -10.37
C VAL A 273 -15.45 -2.66 -9.74
N PHE A 274 -15.46 -1.79 -8.74
CA PHE A 274 -16.65 -1.48 -7.96
C PHE A 274 -17.40 -0.22 -8.42
N HIS A 275 -16.98 0.42 -9.52
CA HIS A 275 -17.67 1.58 -10.05
C HIS A 275 -19.11 1.25 -10.53
N GLY A 276 -19.94 2.27 -10.72
CA GLY A 276 -21.29 2.12 -11.31
C GLY A 276 -22.41 1.75 -10.32
N GLY A 277 -22.22 1.91 -9.02
CA GLY A 277 -23.31 1.77 -8.03
C GLY A 277 -23.89 3.12 -7.61
N ASP A 278 -25.18 3.15 -7.22
CA ASP A 278 -25.95 4.34 -6.81
C ASP A 278 -25.48 5.00 -5.50
N SER A 279 -24.26 4.80 -5.08
CA SER A 279 -23.77 5.11 -3.72
C SER A 279 -22.82 6.30 -3.61
N SER A 280 -22.60 7.04 -4.68
CA SER A 280 -21.59 8.12 -4.70
C SER A 280 -21.91 9.22 -3.66
N ALA A 281 -23.14 9.68 -3.57
CA ALA A 281 -23.57 10.66 -2.58
C ALA A 281 -23.45 10.14 -1.14
N GLU A 282 -23.78 8.87 -0.90
CA GLU A 282 -23.62 8.24 0.43
C GLU A 282 -22.14 8.13 0.82
N MET A 283 -21.26 7.71 -0.10
CA MET A 283 -19.82 7.62 0.15
C MET A 283 -19.21 8.98 0.46
N GLU A 284 -19.63 10.03 -0.26
CA GLU A 284 -19.19 11.41 0.00
C GLU A 284 -19.66 11.90 1.38
N GLN A 285 -20.93 11.65 1.73
CA GLN A 285 -21.47 11.97 3.04
C GLN A 285 -20.73 11.25 4.17
N VAL A 286 -20.42 9.97 4.00
CA VAL A 286 -19.63 9.18 4.95
C VAL A 286 -18.23 9.76 5.13
N ALA A 287 -17.54 10.08 4.04
CA ALA A 287 -16.21 10.70 4.08
C ALA A 287 -16.24 12.06 4.80
N GLY A 288 -17.27 12.87 4.57
CA GLY A 288 -17.51 14.14 5.28
C GLY A 288 -17.71 13.94 6.77
N ARG A 289 -18.56 12.97 7.18
CA ARG A 289 -18.84 12.67 8.59
C ARG A 289 -17.60 12.14 9.32
N LEU A 290 -16.84 11.27 8.68
CA LEU A 290 -15.56 10.76 9.21
C LEU A 290 -14.46 11.84 9.25
N GLY A 291 -14.63 12.95 8.54
CA GLY A 291 -13.64 14.04 8.46
C GLY A 291 -12.46 13.72 7.57
N ILE A 292 -12.62 12.80 6.63
CA ILE A 292 -11.59 12.36 5.68
C ILE A 292 -11.82 12.88 4.25
N GLY A 293 -12.76 13.78 4.02
CA GLY A 293 -13.11 14.25 2.69
C GLY A 293 -11.94 14.89 1.93
N ARG A 294 -11.13 15.74 2.59
CA ARG A 294 -9.94 16.34 1.97
C ARG A 294 -8.88 15.28 1.64
N TRP A 295 -8.69 14.33 2.53
CA TRP A 295 -7.80 13.19 2.30
C TRP A 295 -8.25 12.37 1.10
N SER A 296 -9.53 11.98 1.05
CA SER A 296 -10.08 11.23 -0.08
C SER A 296 -9.94 11.98 -1.39
N ALA A 297 -10.17 13.28 -1.41
CA ALA A 297 -9.96 14.11 -2.60
C ALA A 297 -8.51 14.09 -3.09
N LEU A 298 -7.53 14.12 -2.18
CA LEU A 298 -6.11 13.97 -2.51
C LEU A 298 -5.79 12.58 -3.05
N LEU A 299 -6.31 11.54 -2.38
CA LEU A 299 -6.16 10.15 -2.83
C LEU A 299 -6.74 9.98 -4.25
N HIS A 300 -7.95 10.46 -4.51
CA HIS A 300 -8.60 10.41 -5.82
C HIS A 300 -7.74 11.08 -6.90
N SER A 301 -7.15 12.25 -6.60
CA SER A 301 -6.23 12.91 -7.54
C SER A 301 -5.01 12.05 -7.84
N PHE A 302 -4.43 11.38 -6.83
CA PHE A 302 -3.31 10.47 -7.08
C PHE A 302 -3.70 9.28 -7.96
N LEU A 303 -4.86 8.66 -7.70
CA LEU A 303 -5.34 7.52 -8.47
C LEU A 303 -5.54 7.89 -9.95
N VAL A 304 -6.08 9.08 -10.22
CA VAL A 304 -6.32 9.56 -11.59
C VAL A 304 -5.01 10.03 -12.24
N ASP A 305 -4.29 10.96 -11.60
CA ASP A 305 -3.17 11.66 -12.22
C ASP A 305 -1.91 10.78 -12.32
N CYS A 306 -1.67 9.91 -11.31
CA CYS A 306 -0.47 9.08 -11.28
C CYS A 306 -0.71 7.65 -11.76
N LEU A 307 -1.87 7.05 -11.43
CA LEU A 307 -2.16 5.66 -11.80
C LEU A 307 -3.09 5.52 -13.01
N GLY A 308 -3.59 6.61 -13.58
CA GLY A 308 -4.40 6.60 -14.81
C GLY A 308 -5.80 5.99 -14.62
N LEU A 309 -6.36 6.00 -13.39
CA LEU A 309 -7.74 5.60 -13.16
C LEU A 309 -8.70 6.56 -13.86
N SER A 310 -9.70 6.03 -14.57
CA SER A 310 -10.76 6.88 -15.14
C SER A 310 -11.50 7.65 -14.02
N PRO A 311 -11.69 8.98 -14.15
CA PRO A 311 -12.46 9.76 -13.17
C PRO A 311 -13.87 9.23 -12.93
N SER A 312 -14.48 8.56 -13.92
CA SER A 312 -15.80 7.93 -13.79
C SER A 312 -15.83 6.74 -12.83
N CYS A 313 -14.67 6.14 -12.54
CA CYS A 313 -14.56 5.02 -11.60
C CYS A 313 -14.36 5.47 -10.14
N LEU A 314 -14.22 6.76 -9.87
CA LEU A 314 -14.09 7.26 -8.50
C LEU A 314 -15.37 7.01 -7.68
N PRO A 315 -15.25 6.71 -6.37
CA PRO A 315 -16.42 6.55 -5.50
C PRO A 315 -17.33 7.77 -5.46
N TYR A 316 -16.77 8.97 -5.65
CA TYR A 316 -17.44 10.26 -5.82
C TYR A 316 -16.45 11.27 -6.45
N SER A 317 -16.97 12.36 -7.01
CA SER A 317 -16.23 13.24 -7.91
C SER A 317 -15.21 14.18 -7.24
N ALA A 318 -15.11 14.22 -5.90
CA ALA A 318 -14.19 15.12 -5.20
C ALA A 318 -12.73 14.80 -5.50
N ARG A 319 -11.97 15.80 -5.98
CA ARG A 319 -10.54 15.74 -6.28
C ARG A 319 -9.82 16.98 -5.75
N ALA A 320 -8.56 16.82 -5.34
CA ALA A 320 -7.66 17.92 -5.02
C ALA A 320 -7.08 18.53 -6.31
N GLY A 321 -6.57 19.77 -6.23
CA GLY A 321 -5.93 20.41 -7.37
C GLY A 321 -4.59 19.77 -7.79
N SER A 322 -3.95 18.95 -6.92
CA SER A 322 -2.67 18.29 -7.20
C SER A 322 -2.45 17.09 -6.29
N ALA A 323 -1.86 16.04 -6.83
CA ALA A 323 -1.43 14.84 -6.09
C ALA A 323 0.01 14.95 -5.54
N ALA A 324 0.70 16.08 -5.74
CA ALA A 324 2.14 16.21 -5.46
C ALA A 324 2.54 15.89 -4.01
N SER A 325 1.73 16.28 -3.03
CA SER A 325 2.01 16.01 -1.62
C SER A 325 1.97 14.53 -1.26
N LEU A 326 1.03 13.76 -1.81
CA LEU A 326 0.98 12.31 -1.62
C LEU A 326 2.09 11.61 -2.40
N SER A 327 2.34 12.05 -3.64
CA SER A 327 3.45 11.56 -4.47
C SER A 327 4.80 11.70 -3.74
N ALA A 328 5.07 12.83 -3.11
CA ALA A 328 6.29 13.03 -2.34
C ALA A 328 6.44 11.99 -1.21
N ILE A 329 5.37 11.65 -0.49
CA ILE A 329 5.39 10.64 0.58
C ILE A 329 5.66 9.23 0.00
N VAL A 330 5.02 8.86 -1.10
CA VAL A 330 5.21 7.57 -1.77
C VAL A 330 6.67 7.36 -2.18
N TRP A 331 7.27 8.38 -2.81
CA TRP A 331 8.64 8.27 -3.30
C TRP A 331 9.71 8.41 -2.20
N ALA A 332 9.37 9.01 -1.06
CA ALA A 332 10.32 9.16 0.05
C ALA A 332 10.51 7.87 0.86
N GLY A 333 9.46 7.06 1.03
CA GLY A 333 9.46 5.95 2.00
C GLY A 333 9.41 4.54 1.38
N GLY A 334 8.94 4.38 0.14
CA GLY A 334 8.61 3.05 -0.40
C GLY A 334 7.57 2.34 0.47
N ASN A 335 7.45 1.02 0.31
CA ASN A 335 6.47 0.22 1.05
C ASN A 335 6.68 0.33 2.56
N PHE A 336 5.69 0.87 3.28
CA PHE A 336 5.68 1.08 4.73
C PHE A 336 6.88 1.86 5.30
N GLY A 337 7.53 2.72 4.50
CA GLY A 337 8.69 3.50 4.93
C GLY A 337 9.98 2.71 5.11
N HIS A 338 10.02 1.43 4.73
CA HIS A 338 11.22 0.57 4.88
C HIS A 338 12.45 1.07 4.12
N TYR A 339 12.25 1.87 3.10
CA TYR A 339 13.31 2.40 2.24
C TYR A 339 13.60 3.89 2.48
N SER A 340 12.94 4.51 3.46
CA SER A 340 13.24 5.88 3.85
C SER A 340 14.71 6.01 4.25
N PRO A 341 15.41 7.06 3.83
CA PRO A 341 16.78 7.35 4.31
C PRO A 341 16.88 7.45 5.83
N THR A 342 15.76 7.82 6.47
CA THR A 342 15.63 7.88 7.93
C THR A 342 15.18 6.56 8.56
N GLY A 343 14.76 5.56 7.76
CA GLY A 343 14.15 4.31 8.20
C GLY A 343 15.01 3.05 8.06
N ARG A 344 16.22 3.13 7.46
CA ARG A 344 17.13 1.99 7.40
C ARG A 344 17.65 1.65 8.79
N MET A 345 16.97 0.72 9.43
CA MET A 345 17.37 0.21 10.72
C MET A 345 17.69 -1.27 10.62
N SER A 346 18.89 -1.65 11.09
CA SER A 346 19.20 -3.05 11.33
C SER A 346 18.33 -3.58 12.47
N SER A 347 18.01 -4.87 12.46
CA SER A 347 17.29 -5.57 13.52
C SER A 347 17.91 -5.42 14.91
N GLY A 348 19.15 -4.90 15.01
CA GLY A 348 19.90 -4.64 16.24
C GLY A 348 19.92 -3.19 16.73
N SER A 349 19.19 -2.25 16.09
CA SER A 349 19.25 -0.84 16.52
C SER A 349 18.60 -0.62 17.88
N PRO A 350 19.18 0.25 18.76
CA PRO A 350 18.63 0.55 20.08
C PRO A 350 17.18 1.03 20.02
N VAL A 351 16.36 0.62 21.00
CA VAL A 351 14.93 1.00 21.10
C VAL A 351 14.75 2.53 21.07
N VAL A 352 15.67 3.27 21.69
CA VAL A 352 15.66 4.75 21.72
C VAL A 352 15.83 5.34 20.32
N ALA A 353 16.73 4.80 19.50
CA ALA A 353 16.93 5.25 18.13
C ALA A 353 15.69 5.01 17.26
N ARG A 354 15.01 3.86 17.46
CA ARG A 354 13.72 3.55 16.82
C ARG A 354 12.64 4.58 17.17
N LYS A 355 12.51 4.87 18.47
CA LYS A 355 11.55 5.86 18.98
C LYS A 355 11.81 7.26 18.40
N PHE A 356 13.07 7.67 18.37
CA PHE A 356 13.46 8.98 17.82
C PHE A 356 13.14 9.11 16.32
N LEU A 357 13.44 8.08 15.52
CA LEU A 357 13.15 8.07 14.09
C LEU A 357 11.65 8.06 13.80
N THR A 358 10.86 7.32 14.58
CA THR A 358 9.40 7.33 14.47
C THR A 358 8.84 8.72 14.83
N ALA A 359 9.32 9.33 15.91
CA ALA A 359 8.91 10.68 16.29
C ALA A 359 9.27 11.72 15.22
N ARG A 360 10.46 11.62 14.62
CA ARG A 360 10.88 12.51 13.53
C ARG A 360 10.03 12.34 12.28
N SER A 361 9.80 11.10 11.81
CA SER A 361 8.92 10.80 10.68
C SER A 361 7.51 11.35 10.91
N PHE A 362 7.01 11.18 12.11
CA PHE A 362 5.75 11.70 12.57
C PHE A 362 5.68 13.25 12.51
N LEU A 363 6.69 13.96 13.02
CA LEU A 363 6.72 15.43 12.95
C LEU A 363 6.77 15.93 11.50
N CYS A 364 7.49 15.25 10.61
CA CYS A 364 7.53 15.57 9.19
C CYS A 364 6.15 15.41 8.53
N ASN A 365 5.39 14.38 8.92
CA ASN A 365 4.06 14.10 8.36
C ASN A 365 2.93 14.86 9.06
N MET A 366 3.19 15.50 10.19
CA MET A 366 2.15 16.16 11.02
C MET A 366 1.43 17.27 10.26
N ARG A 367 2.18 18.13 9.55
CA ARG A 367 1.58 19.20 8.73
C ARG A 367 0.64 18.65 7.67
N PHE A 368 1.07 17.58 7.00
CA PHE A 368 0.26 16.88 6.00
C PHE A 368 -1.01 16.32 6.65
N SER A 369 -0.86 15.58 7.72
CA SER A 369 -1.95 14.88 8.41
C SER A 369 -3.00 15.84 8.95
N LEU A 370 -2.57 16.95 9.56
CA LEU A 370 -3.48 17.99 10.05
C LEU A 370 -4.19 18.74 8.92
N CYS A 371 -3.57 18.86 7.75
CA CYS A 371 -4.18 19.51 6.58
C CYS A 371 -5.31 18.64 5.99
N TYR A 372 -5.06 17.33 5.85
CA TYR A 372 -5.94 16.46 5.07
C TYR A 372 -6.95 15.65 5.89
N ALA A 373 -6.60 15.20 7.11
CA ALA A 373 -7.47 14.41 7.96
C ALA A 373 -7.26 14.73 9.46
N PRO A 374 -7.50 15.98 9.91
CA PRO A 374 -7.13 16.40 11.26
C PRO A 374 -7.80 15.58 12.36
N LYS A 375 -9.07 15.22 12.18
CA LYS A 375 -9.83 14.48 13.20
C LYS A 375 -9.26 13.08 13.44
N GLU A 376 -8.92 12.35 12.38
CA GLU A 376 -8.39 11.00 12.47
C GLU A 376 -6.90 11.00 12.78
N ALA A 377 -6.14 11.93 12.16
CA ALA A 377 -4.72 12.09 12.37
C ALA A 377 -4.34 12.24 13.84
N LEU A 378 -5.03 13.08 14.60
CA LEU A 378 -4.78 13.29 16.03
C LEU A 378 -4.90 12.00 16.84
N TRP A 379 -5.87 11.15 16.52
CA TRP A 379 -6.08 9.87 17.21
C TRP A 379 -5.08 8.80 16.79
N ILE A 380 -4.77 8.68 15.50
CA ILE A 380 -3.68 7.82 15.00
C ILE A 380 -2.38 8.19 15.73
N MET A 381 -2.12 9.48 15.85
CA MET A 381 -0.97 10.02 16.57
C MET A 381 -0.95 9.58 18.04
N ALA A 382 -2.06 9.75 18.74
CA ALA A 382 -2.16 9.37 20.14
C ALA A 382 -1.94 7.86 20.35
N GLU A 383 -2.42 7.01 19.45
CA GLU A 383 -2.21 5.55 19.54
C GLU A 383 -0.77 5.14 19.21
N LEU A 384 -0.15 5.76 18.18
CA LEU A 384 1.27 5.54 17.88
C LEU A 384 2.16 5.93 19.07
N MET A 385 1.85 7.02 19.77
CA MET A 385 2.56 7.40 20.99
C MET A 385 2.35 6.37 22.12
N LYS A 386 1.11 5.94 22.38
CA LYS A 386 0.82 4.92 23.41
C LYS A 386 1.55 3.60 23.15
N GLY A 387 1.60 3.13 21.91
CA GLY A 387 2.32 1.91 21.53
C GLY A 387 3.84 2.01 21.69
N GLN A 388 4.39 3.22 21.84
CA GLN A 388 5.82 3.44 22.06
C GLN A 388 6.20 3.56 23.54
N PHE A 389 5.22 3.74 24.43
CA PHE A 389 5.42 3.83 25.88
C PHE A 389 5.08 2.51 26.61
N ARG A 390 4.66 1.49 25.88
CA ARG A 390 4.52 0.12 26.35
C ARG A 390 5.62 -0.74 25.73
#